data_f495609f4bfbde859502643ec0df2559
#
_entry.id   f495609f4bfbde859502643ec0df2559
#
_cell.length_a   1.000
_cell.length_b   1.000
_cell.length_c   1.000
_cell.angle_alpha   90.00
_cell.angle_beta   90.00
_cell.angle_gamma   90.00
#
_symmetry.space_group_name_H-M   'P 1'
#
loop_
_entity.id
_entity.type
_entity.pdbx_description
1 polymer ?
#
loop_
_entity_poly.entity_id
_entity_poly.type
_entity_poly.pdbx_seq_one_letter_code
_entity_poly.pdbx_strand_id
1 'polypeptide(L)'
;NDALVRSPKGGIQVGNADFDKVADQLDLLNGTGQKNANGATYDDAVATFAKEEALIFPNGIWALPAIKNQSPSFEIGMFAYPGQSADEAMTVGAADLALSISESSENKEAANTFVEYMTTKAAMQKYYDVDGAPTSVTAVETEGRFPETEGVTQYVFTDQQIVWLQKEWTSEETFHHLTVEYVNNQDREQLATNLNNCVDTMK
;
A
#
# COMPACT_ATOMS: atom_id res chain seq x y z
N ASN A 1 -9.62 -12.70 5.60
CA ASN A 1 -9.50 -11.94 4.34
C ASN A 1 -10.81 -11.85 3.53
N ASP A 2 -11.82 -12.63 3.87
CA ASP A 2 -13.14 -12.58 3.22
C ASP A 2 -13.98 -11.34 3.61
N ALA A 3 -13.58 -10.60 4.65
CA ALA A 3 -14.37 -9.50 5.17
C ALA A 3 -14.38 -8.26 4.27
N LEU A 4 -13.34 -8.06 3.45
CA LEU A 4 -13.25 -6.91 2.53
C LEU A 4 -14.01 -7.14 1.22
N VAL A 5 -14.29 -8.41 0.86
CA VAL A 5 -15.01 -8.76 -0.38
C VAL A 5 -16.45 -9.15 -0.11
N ARG A 6 -16.80 -9.42 1.14
CA ARG A 6 -18.17 -9.72 1.54
C ARG A 6 -18.83 -8.43 1.98
N SER A 7 -19.69 -7.90 1.12
CA SER A 7 -20.72 -6.98 1.62
C SER A 7 -21.39 -7.61 2.84
N PRO A 8 -21.37 -6.96 4.02
CA PRO A 8 -22.06 -7.48 5.18
C PRO A 8 -23.52 -7.73 4.82
N LYS A 9 -24.17 -8.69 5.49
CA LYS A 9 -25.62 -8.90 5.30
C LYS A 9 -26.33 -7.57 5.58
N GLY A 10 -26.91 -6.97 4.52
CA GLY A 10 -27.52 -5.65 4.60
C GLY A 10 -26.71 -4.51 3.97
N GLY A 11 -25.55 -4.81 3.38
CA GLY A 11 -24.67 -3.79 2.76
C GLY A 11 -23.82 -3.02 3.76
N ILE A 12 -23.04 -2.09 3.24
CA ILE A 12 -22.24 -1.13 4.01
C ILE A 12 -23.17 0.02 4.38
N GLN A 13 -23.25 0.37 5.66
CA GLN A 13 -24.12 1.45 6.14
C GLN A 13 -23.53 2.11 7.39
N VAL A 14 -23.90 3.36 7.60
CA VAL A 14 -23.59 4.10 8.83
C VAL A 14 -24.21 3.37 10.03
N GLY A 15 -23.46 3.26 11.13
CA GLY A 15 -23.84 2.44 12.29
C GLY A 15 -23.31 0.99 12.22
N ASN A 16 -22.72 0.58 11.10
CA ASN A 16 -21.90 -0.64 11.07
C ASN A 16 -20.55 -0.35 11.71
N ALA A 17 -20.18 -1.11 12.74
CA ALA A 17 -18.99 -0.85 13.55
C ALA A 17 -17.69 -0.83 12.74
N ASP A 18 -17.56 -1.71 11.74
CA ASP A 18 -16.36 -1.76 10.91
C ASP A 18 -16.30 -0.57 9.95
N PHE A 19 -17.42 -0.20 9.34
CA PHE A 19 -17.52 0.96 8.49
C PHE A 19 -17.23 2.25 9.25
N ASP A 20 -17.89 2.43 10.41
CA ASP A 20 -17.72 3.63 11.24
C ASP A 20 -16.26 3.77 11.71
N LYS A 21 -15.62 2.66 12.10
CA LYS A 21 -14.19 2.64 12.48
C LYS A 21 -13.29 3.10 11.33
N VAL A 22 -13.54 2.66 10.10
CA VAL A 22 -12.77 3.10 8.92
C VAL A 22 -13.01 4.58 8.64
N ALA A 23 -14.27 5.04 8.69
CA ALA A 23 -14.61 6.45 8.51
C ALA A 23 -13.94 7.34 9.57
N ASP A 24 -13.96 6.92 10.84
CA ASP A 24 -13.29 7.64 11.94
C ASP A 24 -11.78 7.76 11.71
N GLN A 25 -11.13 6.72 11.17
CA GLN A 25 -9.71 6.77 10.84
C GLN A 25 -9.42 7.70 9.67
N LEU A 26 -10.26 7.72 8.64
CA LEU A 26 -10.12 8.68 7.53
C LEU A 26 -10.30 10.11 8.02
N ASP A 27 -11.26 10.36 8.91
CA ASP A 27 -11.48 11.67 9.54
C ASP A 27 -10.25 12.11 10.35
N LEU A 28 -9.66 11.19 11.12
CA LEU A 28 -8.45 11.45 11.90
C LEU A 28 -7.26 11.80 10.99
N LEU A 29 -7.02 11.02 9.94
CA LEU A 29 -5.94 11.26 8.99
C LEU A 29 -6.13 12.61 8.28
N ASN A 30 -7.36 12.90 7.84
CA ASN A 30 -7.66 14.19 7.22
C ASN A 30 -7.49 15.37 8.18
N GLY A 31 -7.96 15.23 9.43
CA GLY A 31 -7.86 16.28 10.45
C GLY A 31 -6.44 16.56 10.95
N THR A 32 -5.52 15.60 10.81
CA THR A 32 -4.11 15.72 11.20
C THR A 32 -3.16 15.89 10.01
N GLY A 33 -3.67 15.73 8.80
CA GLY A 33 -2.92 15.86 7.56
C GLY A 33 -2.49 17.30 7.26
N GLN A 34 -1.56 17.42 6.32
CA GLN A 34 -1.14 18.73 5.82
C GLN A 34 -2.28 19.44 5.09
N LYS A 35 -2.26 20.77 5.10
CA LYS A 35 -3.19 21.56 4.30
C LYS A 35 -3.02 21.22 2.82
N ASN A 36 -4.13 21.07 2.11
CA ASN A 36 -4.18 20.69 0.69
C ASN A 36 -3.64 19.27 0.38
N ALA A 37 -3.67 18.34 1.33
CA ALA A 37 -3.23 16.96 1.11
C ALA A 37 -3.88 16.33 -0.14
N ASN A 38 -5.16 16.61 -0.40
CA ASN A 38 -5.89 16.09 -1.57
C ASN A 38 -5.41 16.62 -2.92
N GLY A 39 -4.63 17.70 -2.94
CA GLY A 39 -4.03 18.27 -4.15
C GLY A 39 -2.54 17.98 -4.29
N ALA A 40 -1.94 17.34 -3.29
CA ALA A 40 -0.51 17.02 -3.31
C ALA A 40 -0.25 15.82 -4.23
N THR A 41 0.81 15.90 -5.02
CA THR A 41 1.33 14.75 -5.75
C THR A 41 2.13 13.83 -4.84
N TYR A 42 2.44 12.62 -5.30
CA TYR A 42 3.34 11.72 -4.60
C TYR A 42 4.71 12.37 -4.32
N ASP A 43 5.27 13.05 -5.31
CA ASP A 43 6.57 13.74 -5.17
C ASP A 43 6.51 14.89 -4.17
N ASP A 44 5.39 15.64 -4.12
CA ASP A 44 5.16 16.69 -3.11
C ASP A 44 5.14 16.08 -1.69
N ALA A 45 4.46 14.96 -1.52
CA ALA A 45 4.36 14.27 -0.23
C ALA A 45 5.72 13.73 0.23
N VAL A 46 6.50 13.11 -0.67
CA VAL A 46 7.89 12.68 -0.41
C VAL A 46 8.76 13.87 0.00
N ALA A 47 8.68 14.98 -0.75
CA ALA A 47 9.47 16.18 -0.46
C ALA A 47 9.08 16.83 0.88
N THR A 48 7.79 16.86 1.21
CA THR A 48 7.27 17.37 2.48
C THR A 48 7.83 16.57 3.68
N PHE A 49 7.79 15.24 3.58
CA PHE A 49 8.35 14.37 4.62
C PHE A 49 9.87 14.54 4.75
N ALA A 50 10.60 14.54 3.62
CA ALA A 50 12.06 14.68 3.63
C ALA A 50 12.55 16.03 4.17
N LYS A 51 11.70 17.07 4.17
CA LYS A 51 11.98 18.40 4.74
C LYS A 51 11.56 18.54 6.21
N GLU A 52 11.14 17.45 6.86
CA GLU A 52 10.64 17.49 8.26
C GLU A 52 9.35 18.29 8.44
N GLU A 53 8.59 18.53 7.38
CA GLU A 53 7.29 19.23 7.44
C GLU A 53 6.15 18.27 7.81
N ALA A 54 6.40 16.95 7.77
CA ALA A 54 5.52 15.90 8.25
C ALA A 54 6.29 14.92 9.12
N LEU A 55 5.72 14.55 10.27
CA LEU A 55 6.33 13.58 11.20
C LEU A 55 6.09 12.15 10.77
N ILE A 56 4.95 11.87 10.18
CA ILE A 56 4.52 10.54 9.72
C ILE A 56 4.06 10.66 8.28
N PHE A 57 4.49 9.71 7.45
CA PHE A 57 4.08 9.58 6.05
C PHE A 57 3.48 8.18 5.84
N PRO A 58 2.15 8.04 5.86
CA PRO A 58 1.48 6.77 5.55
C PRO A 58 1.75 6.39 4.11
N ASN A 59 2.62 5.40 3.90
CA ASN A 59 3.00 4.92 2.58
C ASN A 59 3.60 3.51 2.68
N GLY A 60 4.10 2.97 1.57
CA GLY A 60 4.76 1.68 1.53
C GLY A 60 6.29 1.79 1.45
N ILE A 61 6.95 0.63 1.51
CA ILE A 61 8.43 0.52 1.46
C ILE A 61 8.99 1.19 0.20
N TRP A 62 8.27 1.13 -0.93
CA TRP A 62 8.66 1.77 -2.20
C TRP A 62 8.93 3.29 -2.11
N ALA A 63 8.44 3.96 -1.07
CA ALA A 63 8.72 5.37 -0.85
C ALA A 63 10.13 5.63 -0.31
N LEU A 64 10.78 4.63 0.30
CA LEU A 64 12.06 4.76 0.95
C LEU A 64 13.19 5.25 0.02
N PRO A 65 13.40 4.69 -1.18
CA PRO A 65 14.40 5.20 -2.11
C PRO A 65 14.14 6.66 -2.52
N ALA A 66 12.88 7.02 -2.77
CA ALA A 66 12.51 8.38 -3.15
C ALA A 66 12.79 9.39 -2.03
N ILE A 67 12.50 9.03 -0.77
CA ILE A 67 12.81 9.86 0.41
C ILE A 67 14.33 9.98 0.58
N LYS A 68 15.08 8.88 0.51
CA LYS A 68 16.55 8.90 0.63
C LYS A 68 17.22 9.76 -0.44
N ASN A 69 16.69 9.78 -1.65
CA ASN A 69 17.18 10.63 -2.75
C ASN A 69 17.02 12.14 -2.47
N GLN A 70 16.11 12.53 -1.56
CA GLN A 70 16.00 13.92 -1.09
C GLN A 70 17.05 14.28 -0.03
N SER A 71 17.88 13.31 0.40
CA SER A 71 18.93 13.50 1.40
C SER A 71 18.41 14.10 2.72
N PRO A 72 17.44 13.48 3.39
CA PRO A 72 16.90 14.00 4.65
C PRO A 72 17.99 14.07 5.71
N SER A 73 17.86 15.04 6.66
CA SER A 73 18.81 15.24 7.75
C SER A 73 18.59 14.34 8.97
N PHE A 74 17.56 13.50 8.91
CA PHE A 74 17.11 12.61 9.99
C PHE A 74 17.18 11.14 9.60
N GLU A 75 17.14 10.27 10.60
CA GLU A 75 17.00 8.83 10.41
C GLU A 75 15.54 8.45 10.18
N ILE A 76 15.32 7.61 9.16
CA ILE A 76 13.98 7.10 8.81
C ILE A 76 13.75 5.80 9.57
N GLY A 77 12.59 5.68 10.22
CA GLY A 77 12.09 4.42 10.78
C GLY A 77 10.72 4.11 10.20
N MET A 78 10.49 2.84 9.86
CA MET A 78 9.19 2.39 9.38
C MET A 78 8.53 1.52 10.44
N PHE A 79 7.21 1.57 10.50
CA PHE A 79 6.41 0.72 11.38
C PHE A 79 5.13 0.27 10.68
N ALA A 80 4.64 -0.91 11.09
CA ALA A 80 3.36 -1.43 10.60
C ALA A 80 2.20 -0.52 11.02
N TYR A 81 1.12 -0.51 10.22
CA TYR A 81 -0.06 0.28 10.56
C TYR A 81 -0.57 -0.15 11.96
N PRO A 82 -0.71 0.77 12.91
CA PRO A 82 -1.02 0.43 14.28
C PRO A 82 -2.48 -0.01 14.43
N GLY A 83 -2.71 -1.07 15.21
CA GLY A 83 -4.00 -1.40 15.77
C GLY A 83 -4.20 -0.77 17.15
N GLN A 84 -5.18 -1.27 17.91
CA GLN A 84 -5.39 -0.84 19.30
C GLN A 84 -4.36 -1.42 20.27
N SER A 85 -3.68 -2.49 19.85
CA SER A 85 -2.57 -3.14 20.56
C SER A 85 -1.48 -3.54 19.57
N ALA A 86 -0.29 -3.91 20.07
CA ALA A 86 0.80 -4.39 19.26
C ALA A 86 0.45 -5.67 18.45
N ASP A 87 -0.40 -6.51 19.01
CA ASP A 87 -0.86 -7.75 18.36
C ASP A 87 -1.81 -7.49 17.18
N GLU A 88 -2.37 -6.29 17.11
CA GLU A 88 -3.24 -5.86 16.02
C GLU A 88 -2.50 -5.04 14.94
N ALA A 89 -1.21 -4.80 15.11
CA ALA A 89 -0.40 -4.15 14.09
C ALA A 89 -0.34 -5.04 12.84
N MET A 90 -0.58 -4.45 11.66
CA MET A 90 -0.66 -5.18 10.41
C MET A 90 0.10 -4.48 9.30
N THR A 91 0.63 -5.28 8.39
CA THR A 91 1.12 -4.79 7.10
C THR A 91 0.18 -5.21 5.99
N VAL A 92 0.19 -4.46 4.91
CA VAL A 92 -0.51 -4.82 3.67
C VAL A 92 0.54 -5.18 2.64
N GLY A 93 0.40 -6.34 2.02
CA GLY A 93 1.31 -6.80 0.99
C GLY A 93 0.58 -7.56 -0.11
N ALA A 94 1.14 -7.51 -1.31
CA ALA A 94 0.68 -8.27 -2.46
C ALA A 94 1.84 -8.49 -3.42
N ALA A 95 1.58 -9.13 -4.56
CA ALA A 95 2.48 -9.04 -5.70
C ALA A 95 2.44 -7.60 -6.20
N ASP A 96 3.52 -6.86 -5.98
CA ASP A 96 3.65 -5.45 -6.39
C ASP A 96 4.14 -5.38 -7.85
N LEU A 97 5.45 -5.47 -8.07
CA LEU A 97 6.01 -5.49 -9.40
C LEU A 97 5.85 -6.88 -10.04
N ALA A 98 5.16 -6.93 -11.16
CA ALA A 98 4.99 -8.15 -11.95
C ALA A 98 5.47 -7.94 -13.39
N LEU A 99 6.13 -8.94 -13.94
CA LEU A 99 6.54 -8.97 -15.34
C LEU A 99 5.58 -9.86 -16.14
N SER A 100 5.01 -9.31 -17.19
CA SER A 100 4.11 -10.02 -18.10
C SER A 100 4.64 -9.96 -19.52
N ILE A 101 4.43 -11.06 -20.28
CA ILE A 101 4.80 -11.14 -21.69
C ILE A 101 3.53 -11.04 -22.51
N SER A 102 3.49 -10.10 -23.45
CA SER A 102 2.34 -9.95 -24.34
C SER A 102 2.12 -11.21 -25.17
N GLU A 103 0.86 -11.68 -25.25
CA GLU A 103 0.49 -12.83 -26.09
C GLU A 103 0.80 -12.59 -27.58
N SER A 104 0.74 -11.35 -28.03
CA SER A 104 1.06 -10.96 -29.41
C SER A 104 2.54 -10.66 -29.67
N SER A 105 3.42 -10.81 -28.68
CA SER A 105 4.85 -10.56 -28.88
C SER A 105 5.47 -11.53 -29.88
N GLU A 106 6.21 -11.00 -30.83
CA GLU A 106 7.01 -11.78 -31.79
C GLU A 106 8.35 -12.23 -31.18
N ASN A 107 8.73 -11.71 -30.00
CA ASN A 107 10.01 -11.98 -29.33
C ASN A 107 9.81 -12.72 -28.00
N LYS A 108 8.87 -13.66 -27.92
CA LYS A 108 8.51 -14.36 -26.67
C LYS A 108 9.70 -15.10 -26.04
N GLU A 109 10.56 -15.70 -26.84
CA GLU A 109 11.75 -16.43 -26.35
C GLU A 109 12.73 -15.50 -25.62
N ALA A 110 13.03 -14.35 -26.21
CA ALA A 110 13.89 -13.35 -25.59
C ALA A 110 13.25 -12.76 -24.32
N ALA A 111 11.95 -12.50 -24.35
CA ALA A 111 11.20 -12.03 -23.20
C ALA A 111 11.18 -13.05 -22.05
N ASN A 112 10.98 -14.34 -22.35
CA ASN A 112 11.08 -15.41 -21.36
C ASN A 112 12.47 -15.47 -20.73
N THR A 113 13.53 -15.40 -21.54
CA THR A 113 14.93 -15.38 -21.04
C THR A 113 15.15 -14.22 -20.07
N PHE A 114 14.58 -13.04 -20.35
CA PHE A 114 14.67 -11.89 -19.44
C PHE A 114 13.91 -12.15 -18.14
N VAL A 115 12.67 -12.66 -18.21
CA VAL A 115 11.89 -12.99 -17.01
C VAL A 115 12.60 -14.04 -16.15
N GLU A 116 13.14 -15.10 -16.78
CA GLU A 116 13.93 -16.11 -16.08
C GLU A 116 15.18 -15.51 -15.41
N TYR A 117 15.88 -14.60 -16.09
CA TYR A 117 17.01 -13.88 -15.49
C TYR A 117 16.59 -13.09 -14.25
N MET A 118 15.44 -12.41 -14.30
CA MET A 118 14.92 -11.62 -13.17
C MET A 118 14.56 -12.48 -11.95
N THR A 119 14.32 -13.79 -12.12
CA THR A 119 14.07 -14.72 -11.00
C THR A 119 15.36 -15.27 -10.37
N THR A 120 16.54 -14.93 -10.91
CA THR A 120 17.80 -15.37 -10.32
C THR A 120 18.17 -14.60 -9.06
N LYS A 121 18.91 -15.26 -8.14
CA LYS A 121 19.49 -14.58 -6.96
C LYS A 121 20.24 -13.30 -7.35
N ALA A 122 21.06 -13.38 -8.39
CA ALA A 122 21.93 -12.27 -8.79
C ALA A 122 21.15 -11.03 -9.25
N ALA A 123 20.07 -11.21 -10.01
CA ALA A 123 19.22 -10.11 -10.45
C ALA A 123 18.38 -9.55 -9.29
N MET A 124 17.74 -10.43 -8.53
CA MET A 124 16.88 -10.00 -7.41
C MET A 124 17.67 -9.39 -6.25
N GLN A 125 18.93 -9.81 -6.04
CA GLN A 125 19.80 -9.14 -5.05
C GLN A 125 20.07 -7.68 -5.45
N LYS A 126 20.38 -7.43 -6.73
CA LYS A 126 20.58 -6.05 -7.23
C LYS A 126 19.30 -5.20 -7.08
N TYR A 127 18.15 -5.78 -7.36
CA TYR A 127 16.88 -5.11 -7.19
C TYR A 127 16.64 -4.77 -5.71
N TYR A 128 16.79 -5.76 -4.83
CA TYR A 128 16.63 -5.58 -3.39
C TYR A 128 17.60 -4.54 -2.80
N ASP A 129 18.86 -4.54 -3.25
CA ASP A 129 19.89 -3.60 -2.78
C ASP A 129 19.56 -2.12 -3.10
N VAL A 130 18.62 -1.87 -4.01
CA VAL A 130 18.16 -0.53 -4.38
C VAL A 130 16.82 -0.20 -3.75
N ASP A 131 15.89 -1.14 -3.75
CA ASP A 131 14.49 -0.91 -3.39
C ASP A 131 14.22 -1.22 -1.91
N GLY A 132 14.79 -2.29 -1.38
CA GLY A 132 14.58 -2.75 0.00
C GLY A 132 13.26 -3.49 0.23
N ALA A 133 12.40 -3.63 -0.79
CA ALA A 133 11.14 -4.33 -0.67
C ALA A 133 11.34 -5.86 -0.57
N PRO A 134 10.51 -6.57 0.20
CA PRO A 134 10.56 -8.02 0.30
C PRO A 134 10.49 -8.68 -1.09
N THR A 135 11.34 -9.68 -1.31
CA THR A 135 11.46 -10.37 -2.59
C THR A 135 10.84 -11.76 -2.55
N SER A 136 10.32 -12.21 -3.70
CA SER A 136 9.84 -13.59 -3.89
C SER A 136 10.96 -14.63 -4.00
N VAL A 137 12.22 -14.20 -4.14
CA VAL A 137 13.37 -15.08 -4.25
C VAL A 137 14.04 -15.24 -2.88
N THR A 138 13.82 -16.39 -2.23
CA THR A 138 14.26 -16.66 -0.86
C THR A 138 15.79 -16.71 -0.67
N ALA A 139 16.55 -16.81 -1.75
CA ALA A 139 18.02 -16.82 -1.70
C ALA A 139 18.65 -15.42 -1.60
N VAL A 140 17.85 -14.35 -1.67
CA VAL A 140 18.32 -12.97 -1.53
C VAL A 140 18.72 -12.70 -0.08
N GLU A 141 19.86 -12.05 0.10
CA GLU A 141 20.38 -11.66 1.41
C GLU A 141 19.75 -10.34 1.82
N THR A 142 18.96 -10.36 2.90
CA THR A 142 18.17 -9.21 3.37
C THR A 142 18.62 -8.68 4.72
N GLU A 143 19.25 -9.51 5.55
CA GLU A 143 19.60 -9.18 6.92
C GLU A 143 20.52 -7.94 7.03
N GLY A 144 20.09 -6.96 7.83
CA GLY A 144 20.86 -5.75 8.14
C GLY A 144 21.04 -4.76 6.98
N ARG A 145 20.45 -5.00 5.80
CA ARG A 145 20.63 -4.11 4.65
C ARG A 145 19.75 -2.87 4.66
N PHE A 146 18.55 -3.01 5.21
CA PHE A 146 17.58 -1.92 5.34
C PHE A 146 17.00 -1.91 6.76
N PRO A 147 17.79 -1.53 7.79
CA PRO A 147 17.35 -1.57 9.17
C PRO A 147 16.13 -0.69 9.44
N GLU A 148 15.96 0.39 8.67
CA GLU A 148 14.80 1.27 8.73
C GLU A 148 13.47 0.58 8.40
N THR A 149 13.49 -0.55 7.70
CA THR A 149 12.28 -1.30 7.31
C THR A 149 11.89 -2.38 8.30
N GLU A 150 12.70 -2.67 9.32
CA GLU A 150 12.48 -3.79 10.25
C GLU A 150 11.12 -3.74 10.95
N GLY A 151 10.63 -2.54 11.29
CA GLY A 151 9.32 -2.37 11.91
C GLY A 151 8.13 -2.76 11.01
N VAL A 152 8.36 -3.01 9.73
CA VAL A 152 7.37 -3.51 8.76
C VAL A 152 7.69 -4.93 8.33
N THR A 153 8.95 -5.19 7.95
CA THR A 153 9.35 -6.46 7.35
C THR A 153 9.23 -7.65 8.29
N GLN A 154 9.28 -7.43 9.60
CA GLN A 154 9.03 -8.48 10.60
C GLN A 154 7.63 -9.12 10.50
N TYR A 155 6.67 -8.43 9.91
CA TYR A 155 5.30 -8.94 9.73
C TYR A 155 5.06 -9.57 8.36
N VAL A 156 6.00 -9.42 7.43
CA VAL A 156 5.87 -9.96 6.08
C VAL A 156 5.90 -11.49 6.11
N PHE A 157 4.97 -12.12 5.38
CA PHE A 157 4.74 -13.57 5.37
C PHE A 157 4.29 -14.17 6.73
N THR A 158 3.74 -13.35 7.62
CA THR A 158 3.10 -13.79 8.87
C THR A 158 1.58 -13.63 8.80
N ASP A 159 0.86 -14.08 9.83
CA ASP A 159 -0.58 -13.90 9.97
C ASP A 159 -0.98 -12.41 10.17
N GLN A 160 -0.01 -11.54 10.44
CA GLN A 160 -0.19 -10.09 10.55
C GLN A 160 0.03 -9.36 9.21
N GLN A 161 0.15 -10.09 8.11
CA GLN A 161 0.13 -9.52 6.76
C GLN A 161 -1.22 -9.72 6.11
N ILE A 162 -1.89 -8.62 5.77
CA ILE A 162 -3.10 -8.63 4.96
C ILE A 162 -2.68 -8.63 3.49
N VAL A 163 -3.25 -9.53 2.70
CA VAL A 163 -3.04 -9.52 1.25
C VAL A 163 -3.95 -8.49 0.61
N TRP A 164 -3.36 -7.54 -0.10
CA TRP A 164 -4.11 -6.57 -0.88
C TRP A 164 -4.82 -7.26 -2.05
N LEU A 165 -6.12 -7.05 -2.18
CA LEU A 165 -6.98 -7.77 -3.12
C LEU A 165 -7.14 -7.02 -4.44
N GLN A 166 -6.08 -6.46 -5.01
CA GLN A 166 -6.13 -5.73 -6.29
C GLN A 166 -6.85 -6.47 -7.40
N LYS A 167 -6.75 -7.80 -7.43
CA LYS A 167 -7.41 -8.63 -8.44
C LYS A 167 -8.92 -8.67 -8.32
N GLU A 168 -9.45 -8.36 -7.15
CA GLU A 168 -10.88 -8.40 -6.86
C GLU A 168 -11.56 -7.05 -7.17
N TRP A 169 -10.77 -5.99 -7.37
CA TRP A 169 -11.30 -4.68 -7.71
C TRP A 169 -11.51 -4.53 -9.21
N THR A 170 -12.71 -4.15 -9.62
CA THR A 170 -13.01 -3.81 -11.02
C THR A 170 -12.24 -2.55 -11.45
N SER A 171 -12.06 -1.60 -10.52
CA SER A 171 -11.26 -0.40 -10.70
C SER A 171 -10.77 0.10 -9.34
N GLU A 172 -9.49 -0.02 -9.10
CA GLU A 172 -8.83 0.55 -7.93
C GLU A 172 -8.94 2.08 -7.92
N GLU A 173 -8.84 2.70 -9.09
CA GLU A 173 -9.01 4.13 -9.26
C GLU A 173 -10.38 4.61 -8.77
N THR A 174 -11.45 3.87 -9.09
CA THR A 174 -12.79 4.19 -8.58
C THR A 174 -12.80 4.20 -7.06
N PHE A 175 -12.22 3.20 -6.41
CA PHE A 175 -12.13 3.14 -4.95
C PHE A 175 -11.38 4.34 -4.36
N HIS A 176 -10.24 4.72 -4.95
CA HIS A 176 -9.49 5.90 -4.53
C HIS A 176 -10.33 7.18 -4.66
N HIS A 177 -11.06 7.36 -5.75
CA HIS A 177 -11.95 8.52 -5.93
C HIS A 177 -13.03 8.61 -4.86
N LEU A 178 -13.64 7.48 -4.45
CA LEU A 178 -14.64 7.48 -3.38
C LEU A 178 -14.06 7.96 -2.04
N THR A 179 -12.83 7.54 -1.75
CA THR A 179 -12.13 7.96 -0.53
C THR A 179 -11.82 9.45 -0.55
N VAL A 180 -11.32 9.98 -1.67
CA VAL A 180 -11.04 11.42 -1.84
C VAL A 180 -12.32 12.24 -1.78
N GLU A 181 -13.41 11.78 -2.38
CA GLU A 181 -14.72 12.44 -2.30
C GLU A 181 -15.19 12.54 -0.85
N TYR A 182 -15.10 11.45 -0.09
CA TYR A 182 -15.46 11.43 1.33
C TYR A 182 -14.60 12.40 2.16
N VAL A 183 -13.28 12.39 1.95
CA VAL A 183 -12.37 13.29 2.66
C VAL A 183 -12.73 14.77 2.43
N ASN A 184 -13.26 15.10 1.25
CA ASN A 184 -13.67 16.46 0.92
C ASN A 184 -15.05 16.86 1.46
N ASN A 185 -16.02 15.94 1.45
CA ASN A 185 -17.42 16.27 1.82
C ASN A 185 -17.81 15.77 3.21
N GLN A 186 -17.09 14.76 3.76
CA GLN A 186 -17.35 14.10 5.05
C GLN A 186 -18.78 13.51 5.18
N ASP A 187 -19.38 13.15 4.06
CA ASP A 187 -20.70 12.54 3.99
C ASP A 187 -20.57 11.00 4.06
N ARG A 188 -20.74 10.44 5.27
CA ARG A 188 -20.66 9.00 5.52
C ARG A 188 -21.76 8.20 4.82
N GLU A 189 -22.96 8.76 4.67
CA GLU A 189 -24.06 8.09 3.97
C GLU A 189 -23.75 7.98 2.47
N GLN A 190 -23.18 9.04 1.88
CA GLN A 190 -22.75 9.02 0.51
C GLN A 190 -21.58 8.03 0.30
N LEU A 191 -20.62 8.00 1.22
CA LEU A 191 -19.51 7.01 1.17
C LEU A 191 -20.05 5.59 1.20
N ALA A 192 -20.95 5.27 2.14
CA ALA A 192 -21.55 3.94 2.26
C ALA A 192 -22.29 3.53 0.98
N THR A 193 -23.05 4.46 0.41
CA THR A 193 -23.77 4.24 -0.86
C THR A 193 -22.82 3.95 -2.01
N ASN A 194 -21.78 4.77 -2.15
CA ASN A 194 -20.78 4.64 -3.21
C ASN A 194 -19.97 3.34 -3.08
N LEU A 195 -19.60 2.95 -1.86
CA LEU A 195 -18.91 1.67 -1.61
C LEU A 195 -19.79 0.47 -1.95
N ASN A 196 -21.08 0.49 -1.62
CA ASN A 196 -22.01 -0.56 -2.02
C ASN A 196 -22.09 -0.70 -3.54
N ASN A 197 -22.22 0.43 -4.25
CA ASN A 197 -22.23 0.44 -5.71
C ASN A 197 -20.92 -0.11 -6.28
N CYS A 198 -19.78 0.24 -5.71
CA CYS A 198 -18.47 -0.27 -6.10
C CYS A 198 -18.39 -1.80 -5.93
N VAL A 199 -18.81 -2.31 -4.77
CA VAL A 199 -18.83 -3.76 -4.48
C VAL A 199 -19.79 -4.50 -5.43
N ASP A 200 -20.93 -3.92 -5.79
CA ASP A 200 -21.88 -4.54 -6.72
C ASP A 200 -21.33 -4.67 -8.14
N THR A 201 -20.39 -3.82 -8.56
CA THR A 201 -19.70 -3.93 -9.85
C THR A 201 -18.64 -5.02 -9.89
N MET A 202 -18.25 -5.57 -8.74
CA MET A 202 -17.26 -6.64 -8.62
C MET A 202 -17.86 -8.05 -8.72
N LYS A 203 -19.18 -8.17 -8.73
CA LYS A 203 -19.92 -9.43 -8.88
C LYS A 203 -20.10 -9.76 -10.35
#